data_ab34e1138f155389066f1ac50d39887c
#
_entry.id   ab34e1138f155389066f1ac50d39887c
#
_cell.length_a   1.000
_cell.length_b   1.000
_cell.length_c   1.000
_cell.angle_alpha   90.00
_cell.angle_beta   90.00
_cell.angle_gamma   90.00
#
_symmetry.space_group_name_H-M   'P 1'
#
loop_
_entity.id
_entity.type
_entity.pdbx_description
1 polymer ?
#
loop_
_entity_poly.entity_id
_entity_poly.type
_entity_poly.pdbx_seq_one_letter_code
_entity_poly.pdbx_strand_id
1 'polypeptide(L)'
;MLSRKRPLLVAAVLVAAAVPAFAWGHTGHAMINRMACDLLPEGPLRTFFKANQDYVAHHAIDPDNFKRSHRADEGPRHYLNIDAGGTKPLDYPRTWKGTVEKFGLHAATKQGKLPWTIKETFDSLVAAFKEKDAVKIVATATWLGHYVGDAHQPFHACTNHDGADTGQKGIHSLFESAMLDHNEDEIHKAALAMAKDMTVAEVRTDVTAYAFEVLTESDKEAHEVLAKDKGNRTSGREKALYQATGAIAEKRIAEAAVSLASLWLTAWIQAGKPELPATVEMPTGIAPEPVRGDAELSGGAPKKPDEKKPEEKKPESDRDD
;
A
#
# COMPACT_ATOMS: atom_id res chain seq x y z
N MET A 1 54.10 -23.57 -38.72
CA MET A 1 52.61 -23.42 -38.60
C MET A 1 52.27 -23.26 -37.11
N LEU A 2 52.12 -22.03 -36.66
CA LEU A 2 51.77 -21.72 -35.26
C LEU A 2 50.28 -21.44 -35.18
N SER A 3 49.50 -22.34 -34.53
CA SER A 3 48.05 -22.21 -34.26
C SER A 3 47.81 -21.15 -33.20
N ARG A 4 47.25 -20.02 -33.59
CA ARG A 4 46.74 -18.98 -32.66
C ARG A 4 45.39 -19.43 -32.08
N LYS A 5 45.39 -19.87 -30.83
CA LYS A 5 44.16 -20.06 -30.05
C LYS A 5 43.57 -18.69 -29.72
N ARG A 6 42.37 -18.41 -30.21
CA ARG A 6 41.59 -17.22 -29.84
C ARG A 6 41.00 -17.45 -28.44
N PRO A 7 41.09 -16.49 -27.50
CA PRO A 7 40.40 -16.63 -26.22
C PRO A 7 38.89 -16.42 -26.41
N LEU A 8 38.08 -17.34 -25.90
CA LEU A 8 36.63 -17.14 -25.72
C LEU A 8 36.43 -16.10 -24.63
N LEU A 9 35.91 -14.93 -24.98
CA LEU A 9 35.33 -13.99 -24.02
C LEU A 9 33.99 -14.56 -23.59
N VAL A 10 33.93 -15.06 -22.35
CA VAL A 10 32.67 -15.36 -21.65
C VAL A 10 32.15 -14.04 -21.14
N ALA A 11 31.14 -13.47 -21.78
CA ALA A 11 30.39 -12.34 -21.27
C ALA A 11 29.53 -12.84 -20.12
N ALA A 12 29.91 -12.51 -18.88
CA ALA A 12 29.06 -12.70 -17.73
C ALA A 12 27.86 -11.72 -17.84
N VAL A 13 26.69 -12.24 -18.18
CA VAL A 13 25.43 -11.49 -18.07
C VAL A 13 25.11 -11.40 -16.60
N LEU A 14 25.41 -10.25 -16.00
CA LEU A 14 24.88 -9.87 -14.67
C LEU A 14 23.36 -9.69 -14.81
N VAL A 15 22.61 -10.73 -14.48
CA VAL A 15 21.17 -10.58 -14.22
C VAL A 15 21.07 -9.82 -12.90
N ALA A 16 20.87 -8.51 -12.99
CA ALA A 16 20.46 -7.73 -11.84
C ALA A 16 19.07 -8.25 -11.45
N ALA A 17 19.00 -9.00 -10.34
CA ALA A 17 17.73 -9.33 -9.71
C ALA A 17 17.09 -8.00 -9.33
N ALA A 18 15.94 -7.70 -9.94
CA ALA A 18 15.12 -6.58 -9.51
C ALA A 18 14.69 -6.88 -8.07
N VAL A 19 15.22 -6.13 -7.12
CA VAL A 19 14.73 -6.15 -5.74
C VAL A 19 13.32 -5.58 -5.82
N PRO A 20 12.29 -6.31 -5.37
CA PRO A 20 10.93 -5.77 -5.38
C PRO A 20 10.90 -4.51 -4.54
N ALA A 21 10.40 -3.42 -5.12
CA ALA A 21 10.16 -2.18 -4.40
C ALA A 21 9.03 -2.42 -3.38
N PHE A 22 9.26 -2.02 -2.14
CA PHE A 22 8.28 -2.00 -1.06
C PHE A 22 7.87 -0.55 -0.83
N ALA A 23 6.59 -0.25 -0.79
CA ALA A 23 6.11 1.03 -0.34
C ALA A 23 6.61 1.31 1.07
N TRP A 24 7.24 2.44 1.34
CA TRP A 24 7.86 2.83 2.61
C TRP A 24 8.71 1.74 3.31
N GLY A 25 9.00 0.61 2.67
CA GLY A 25 9.67 -0.55 3.24
C GLY A 25 8.97 -1.06 4.51
N HIS A 26 9.58 -2.04 5.18
CA HIS A 26 9.06 -2.52 6.48
C HIS A 26 9.09 -1.41 7.54
N THR A 27 10.18 -0.68 7.62
CA THR A 27 10.44 0.35 8.62
C THR A 27 9.41 1.48 8.57
N GLY A 28 9.14 2.03 7.37
CA GLY A 28 8.22 3.16 7.23
C GLY A 28 6.76 2.79 7.51
N HIS A 29 6.28 1.63 7.03
CA HIS A 29 4.94 1.15 7.36
C HIS A 29 4.77 0.88 8.86
N ALA A 30 5.75 0.25 9.49
CA ALA A 30 5.74 0.02 10.95
C ALA A 30 5.71 1.36 11.72
N MET A 31 6.51 2.33 11.30
CA MET A 31 6.56 3.67 11.89
C MET A 31 5.21 4.39 11.78
N ILE A 32 4.61 4.45 10.58
CA ILE A 32 3.30 5.08 10.35
C ILE A 32 2.23 4.47 11.24
N ASN A 33 2.12 3.14 11.25
CA ASN A 33 1.11 2.43 12.02
C ASN A 33 1.31 2.61 13.54
N ARG A 34 2.54 2.57 14.02
CA ARG A 34 2.88 2.82 15.43
C ARG A 34 2.52 4.26 15.84
N MET A 35 2.92 5.23 15.05
CA MET A 35 2.61 6.64 15.31
C MET A 35 1.10 6.91 15.31
N ALA A 36 0.34 6.29 14.41
CA ALA A 36 -1.12 6.44 14.37
C ALA A 36 -1.77 6.01 15.69
N CYS A 37 -1.30 4.94 16.33
CA CYS A 37 -1.79 4.53 17.67
C CYS A 37 -1.52 5.59 18.72
N ASP A 38 -0.37 6.27 18.66
CA ASP A 38 0.04 7.31 19.60
C ASP A 38 -0.71 8.63 19.41
N LEU A 39 -1.12 8.93 18.18
CA LEU A 39 -1.76 10.18 17.78
C LEU A 39 -3.27 10.19 18.02
N LEU A 40 -3.92 9.04 18.20
CA LEU A 40 -5.35 8.98 18.52
C LEU A 40 -5.67 9.84 19.74
N PRO A 41 -6.80 10.56 19.74
CA PRO A 41 -7.28 11.29 20.93
C PRO A 41 -7.44 10.37 22.14
N GLU A 42 -7.17 10.89 23.33
CA GLU A 42 -7.37 10.14 24.59
C GLU A 42 -8.78 9.53 24.66
N GLY A 43 -8.86 8.26 25.03
CA GLY A 43 -10.13 7.54 25.13
C GLY A 43 -10.04 6.06 24.78
N PRO A 44 -11.21 5.37 24.71
CA PRO A 44 -11.25 3.92 24.53
C PRO A 44 -10.58 3.43 23.24
N LEU A 45 -10.72 4.18 22.15
CA LEU A 45 -10.11 3.82 20.86
C LEU A 45 -8.58 3.83 20.94
N ARG A 46 -8.00 4.89 21.54
CA ARG A 46 -6.55 4.96 21.74
C ARG A 46 -6.06 3.85 22.65
N THR A 47 -6.75 3.60 23.77
CA THR A 47 -6.40 2.51 24.69
C THR A 47 -6.37 1.17 23.98
N PHE A 48 -7.37 0.90 23.15
CA PHE A 48 -7.46 -0.32 22.35
C PHE A 48 -6.29 -0.46 21.38
N PHE A 49 -6.00 0.55 20.54
CA PHE A 49 -4.92 0.49 19.58
C PHE A 49 -3.54 0.49 20.24
N LYS A 50 -3.36 1.19 21.35
CA LYS A 50 -2.11 1.13 22.13
C LYS A 50 -1.83 -0.27 22.70
N ALA A 51 -2.85 -0.99 23.16
CA ALA A 51 -2.71 -2.37 23.62
C ALA A 51 -2.31 -3.34 22.49
N ASN A 52 -2.62 -3.00 21.24
CA ASN A 52 -2.31 -3.83 20.05
C ASN A 52 -1.21 -3.22 19.17
N GLN A 53 -0.50 -2.18 19.62
CA GLN A 53 0.42 -1.37 18.82
C GLN A 53 1.54 -2.19 18.19
N ASP A 54 2.10 -3.17 18.90
CA ASP A 54 3.20 -3.99 18.39
C ASP A 54 2.72 -4.90 17.26
N TYR A 55 1.52 -5.46 17.36
CA TYR A 55 0.92 -6.23 16.27
C TYR A 55 0.67 -5.34 15.05
N VAL A 56 0.00 -4.22 15.23
CA VAL A 56 -0.35 -3.27 14.16
C VAL A 56 0.90 -2.77 13.43
N ALA A 57 1.98 -2.48 14.15
CA ALA A 57 3.25 -2.06 13.55
C ALA A 57 3.97 -3.20 12.81
N HIS A 58 4.07 -4.38 13.46
CA HIS A 58 4.79 -5.53 12.87
C HIS A 58 4.13 -6.04 11.59
N HIS A 59 2.80 -6.10 11.57
CA HIS A 59 2.02 -6.63 10.45
C HIS A 59 1.65 -5.56 9.40
N ALA A 60 2.11 -4.33 9.54
CA ALA A 60 1.86 -3.26 8.58
C ALA A 60 2.39 -3.57 7.16
N ILE A 61 3.37 -4.47 7.02
CA ILE A 61 3.95 -4.92 5.74
C ILE A 61 3.23 -6.14 5.14
N ASP A 62 2.24 -6.69 5.81
CA ASP A 62 1.61 -7.94 5.39
C ASP A 62 0.91 -7.89 4.02
N PRO A 63 0.27 -6.77 3.59
CA PRO A 63 -0.25 -6.65 2.23
C PRO A 63 0.81 -6.90 1.15
N ASP A 64 2.03 -6.42 1.34
CA ASP A 64 3.15 -6.66 0.43
C ASP A 64 3.64 -8.11 0.48
N ASN A 65 3.68 -8.73 1.66
CA ASN A 65 3.99 -10.14 1.81
C ASN A 65 2.93 -11.01 1.14
N PHE A 66 1.66 -10.64 1.28
CA PHE A 66 0.53 -11.32 0.67
C PHE A 66 0.56 -11.23 -0.86
N LYS A 67 0.86 -10.06 -1.42
CA LYS A 67 1.09 -9.84 -2.86
C LYS A 67 2.10 -10.82 -3.44
N ARG A 68 3.20 -11.06 -2.73
CA ARG A 68 4.29 -11.94 -3.19
C ARG A 68 3.94 -13.42 -3.13
N SER A 69 3.19 -13.83 -2.13
CA SER A 69 3.00 -15.25 -1.80
C SER A 69 1.69 -15.83 -2.29
N HIS A 70 0.64 -15.01 -2.51
CA HIS A 70 -0.71 -15.53 -2.64
C HIS A 70 -1.54 -14.98 -3.82
N ARG A 71 -1.39 -13.68 -4.20
CA ARG A 71 -2.34 -13.07 -5.14
C ARG A 71 -1.71 -12.05 -6.09
N ALA A 72 -1.79 -12.33 -7.38
CA ALA A 72 -1.32 -11.43 -8.42
C ALA A 72 -2.18 -10.15 -8.55
N ASP A 73 -3.44 -10.17 -8.11
CA ASP A 73 -4.38 -9.03 -8.14
C ASP A 73 -4.15 -8.03 -7.02
N GLU A 74 -3.29 -8.36 -6.03
CA GLU A 74 -2.91 -7.45 -4.96
C GLU A 74 -2.02 -6.30 -5.44
N GLY A 75 -1.10 -6.57 -6.38
CA GLY A 75 -0.14 -5.56 -6.85
C GLY A 75 -0.76 -4.20 -7.21
N PRO A 76 -1.80 -4.12 -8.05
CA PRO A 76 -2.44 -2.86 -8.41
C PRO A 76 -3.13 -2.11 -7.25
N ARG A 77 -3.30 -2.72 -6.11
CA ARG A 77 -3.95 -2.12 -4.94
C ARG A 77 -3.05 -1.14 -4.19
N HIS A 78 -1.74 -1.19 -4.46
CA HIS A 78 -0.71 -0.44 -3.75
C HIS A 78 -0.38 0.92 -4.35
N TYR A 79 -0.90 1.27 -5.52
CA TYR A 79 -0.56 2.53 -6.20
C TYR A 79 -1.69 3.03 -7.09
N LEU A 80 -1.56 4.28 -7.53
CA LEU A 80 -2.31 4.84 -8.64
C LEU A 80 -1.44 5.82 -9.40
N ASN A 81 -1.11 5.52 -10.66
CA ASN A 81 -0.45 6.48 -11.56
C ASN A 81 -1.45 7.56 -11.98
N ILE A 82 -1.62 8.58 -11.13
CA ILE A 82 -2.66 9.59 -11.28
C ILE A 82 -2.42 10.53 -12.49
N ASP A 83 -1.18 10.55 -13.00
CA ASP A 83 -0.72 11.27 -14.19
C ASP A 83 -0.82 10.44 -15.49
N ALA A 84 -1.39 9.23 -15.42
CA ALA A 84 -1.43 8.27 -16.52
C ALA A 84 -2.01 8.86 -17.82
N GLY A 85 -1.34 8.58 -18.93
CA GLY A 85 -1.74 9.06 -20.26
C GLY A 85 -1.70 10.58 -20.40
N GLY A 86 -0.87 11.27 -19.61
CA GLY A 86 -0.78 12.73 -19.59
C GLY A 86 -1.98 13.41 -18.93
N THR A 87 -2.77 12.66 -18.17
CA THR A 87 -3.90 13.20 -17.40
C THR A 87 -3.37 14.07 -16.26
N LYS A 88 -3.95 15.25 -16.08
CA LYS A 88 -3.66 16.03 -14.87
C LYS A 88 -4.32 15.34 -13.68
N PRO A 89 -3.68 15.29 -12.49
CA PRO A 89 -4.21 14.62 -11.31
C PRO A 89 -5.66 15.02 -10.96
N LEU A 90 -6.02 16.28 -11.13
CA LEU A 90 -7.37 16.79 -10.88
C LEU A 90 -8.43 16.28 -11.88
N ASP A 91 -8.02 15.92 -13.10
CA ASP A 91 -8.87 15.44 -14.18
C ASP A 91 -8.94 13.90 -14.26
N TYR A 92 -8.28 13.20 -13.33
CA TYR A 92 -8.31 11.75 -13.26
C TYR A 92 -9.72 11.27 -12.81
N PRO A 93 -10.30 10.23 -13.44
CA PRO A 93 -11.63 9.72 -13.05
C PRO A 93 -11.66 9.28 -11.57
N ARG A 94 -12.67 9.78 -10.83
CA ARG A 94 -12.79 9.50 -9.38
C ARG A 94 -13.48 8.17 -9.08
N THR A 95 -14.10 7.53 -10.06
CA THR A 95 -14.72 6.22 -9.92
C THR A 95 -13.97 5.17 -10.72
N TRP A 96 -13.93 3.93 -10.21
CA TRP A 96 -13.32 2.81 -10.93
C TRP A 96 -13.98 2.60 -12.31
N LYS A 97 -15.32 2.68 -12.37
CA LYS A 97 -16.07 2.59 -13.61
C LYS A 97 -15.62 3.65 -14.63
N GLY A 98 -15.53 4.91 -14.21
CA GLY A 98 -15.04 6.00 -15.08
C GLY A 98 -13.58 5.81 -15.53
N THR A 99 -12.75 5.23 -14.69
CA THR A 99 -11.37 4.88 -15.04
C THR A 99 -11.33 3.78 -16.11
N VAL A 100 -12.15 2.74 -15.95
CA VAL A 100 -12.28 1.67 -16.95
C VAL A 100 -12.88 2.19 -18.27
N GLU A 101 -13.87 3.07 -18.21
CA GLU A 101 -14.45 3.72 -19.40
C GLU A 101 -13.42 4.58 -20.15
N LYS A 102 -12.55 5.29 -19.42
CA LYS A 102 -11.53 6.16 -20.01
C LYS A 102 -10.36 5.37 -20.62
N PHE A 103 -9.85 4.37 -19.93
CA PHE A 103 -8.59 3.70 -20.28
C PHE A 103 -8.76 2.26 -20.79
N GLY A 104 -9.93 1.64 -20.60
CA GLY A 104 -10.16 0.20 -20.74
C GLY A 104 -9.66 -0.59 -19.53
N LEU A 105 -10.29 -1.73 -19.23
CA LEU A 105 -10.07 -2.51 -18.00
C LEU A 105 -8.59 -2.88 -17.79
N HIS A 106 -7.90 -3.35 -18.82
CA HIS A 106 -6.50 -3.77 -18.72
C HIS A 106 -5.58 -2.60 -18.36
N ALA A 107 -5.71 -1.47 -19.07
CA ALA A 107 -4.90 -0.29 -18.82
C ALA A 107 -5.25 0.34 -17.46
N ALA A 108 -6.55 0.45 -17.12
CA ALA A 108 -6.99 0.92 -15.82
C ALA A 108 -6.38 0.10 -14.66
N THR A 109 -6.38 -1.24 -14.79
CA THR A 109 -5.77 -2.12 -13.77
C THR A 109 -4.26 -1.87 -13.65
N LYS A 110 -3.57 -1.64 -14.78
CA LYS A 110 -2.14 -1.30 -14.77
C LYS A 110 -1.83 0.09 -14.19
N GLN A 111 -2.78 1.02 -14.22
CA GLN A 111 -2.61 2.32 -13.58
C GLN A 111 -2.75 2.26 -12.05
N GLY A 112 -3.35 1.20 -11.53
CA GLY A 112 -3.51 0.98 -10.10
C GLY A 112 -4.92 1.26 -9.59
N LYS A 113 -5.15 0.92 -8.30
CA LYS A 113 -6.47 0.92 -7.66
C LYS A 113 -6.50 1.53 -6.27
N LEU A 114 -5.41 2.10 -5.81
CA LEU A 114 -5.18 2.47 -4.41
C LEU A 114 -6.30 3.28 -3.75
N PRO A 115 -6.88 4.36 -4.33
CA PRO A 115 -7.91 5.13 -3.64
C PRO A 115 -9.19 4.33 -3.37
N TRP A 116 -9.56 3.44 -4.29
CA TRP A 116 -10.72 2.56 -4.09
C TRP A 116 -10.40 1.42 -3.12
N THR A 117 -9.14 0.95 -3.09
CA THR A 117 -8.64 -0.01 -2.08
C THR A 117 -8.73 0.56 -0.68
N ILE A 118 -8.33 1.82 -0.47
CA ILE A 118 -8.44 2.52 0.81
C ILE A 118 -9.91 2.59 1.25
N LYS A 119 -10.82 2.97 0.31
CA LYS A 119 -12.26 3.04 0.61
C LYS A 119 -12.84 1.67 0.98
N GLU A 120 -12.55 0.64 0.21
CA GLU A 120 -13.02 -0.72 0.46
C GLU A 120 -12.53 -1.24 1.83
N THR A 121 -11.24 -1.04 2.13
CA THR A 121 -10.65 -1.45 3.41
C THR A 121 -11.22 -0.65 4.59
N PHE A 122 -11.48 0.65 4.39
CA PHE A 122 -12.15 1.50 5.36
C PHE A 122 -13.58 1.01 5.65
N ASP A 123 -14.36 0.67 4.61
CA ASP A 123 -15.71 0.14 4.79
C ASP A 123 -15.71 -1.19 5.54
N SER A 124 -14.73 -2.05 5.26
CA SER A 124 -14.52 -3.29 5.99
C SER A 124 -14.18 -3.04 7.47
N LEU A 125 -13.42 -1.97 7.76
CA LEU A 125 -13.13 -1.57 9.16
C LEU A 125 -14.38 -1.07 9.87
N VAL A 126 -15.23 -0.27 9.21
CA VAL A 126 -16.54 0.14 9.76
C VAL A 126 -17.42 -1.07 10.06
N ALA A 127 -17.46 -2.05 9.15
CA ALA A 127 -18.20 -3.30 9.34
C ALA A 127 -17.66 -4.09 10.55
N ALA A 128 -16.34 -4.27 10.66
CA ALA A 128 -15.70 -4.96 11.77
C ALA A 128 -16.01 -4.30 13.13
N PHE A 129 -16.03 -2.97 13.20
CA PHE A 129 -16.47 -2.23 14.40
C PHE A 129 -17.94 -2.48 14.73
N LYS A 130 -18.84 -2.50 13.72
CA LYS A 130 -20.28 -2.80 13.92
C LYS A 130 -20.51 -4.22 14.41
N GLU A 131 -19.73 -5.18 13.89
CA GLU A 131 -19.73 -6.57 14.30
C GLU A 131 -19.12 -6.77 15.69
N LYS A 132 -18.37 -5.79 16.21
CA LYS A 132 -17.58 -5.85 17.46
C LYS A 132 -16.56 -6.99 17.45
N ASP A 133 -16.05 -7.33 16.27
CA ASP A 133 -15.02 -8.37 16.07
C ASP A 133 -13.64 -7.74 16.25
N ALA A 134 -13.08 -7.86 17.45
CA ALA A 134 -11.82 -7.21 17.81
C ALA A 134 -10.63 -7.69 16.95
N VAL A 135 -10.59 -8.97 16.56
CA VAL A 135 -9.54 -9.52 15.68
C VAL A 135 -9.63 -8.89 14.29
N LYS A 136 -10.85 -8.83 13.72
CA LYS A 136 -11.07 -8.17 12.42
C LYS A 136 -10.76 -6.68 12.49
N ILE A 137 -11.12 -5.98 13.58
CA ILE A 137 -10.81 -4.56 13.76
C ILE A 137 -9.29 -4.34 13.67
N VAL A 138 -8.50 -5.05 14.47
CA VAL A 138 -7.05 -4.90 14.49
C VAL A 138 -6.44 -5.26 13.13
N ALA A 139 -6.81 -6.40 12.55
CA ALA A 139 -6.29 -6.86 11.27
C ALA A 139 -6.62 -5.85 10.14
N THR A 140 -7.89 -5.45 10.02
CA THR A 140 -8.33 -4.51 8.97
C THR A 140 -7.71 -3.13 9.12
N ALA A 141 -7.59 -2.65 10.38
CA ALA A 141 -6.91 -1.39 10.67
C ALA A 141 -5.43 -1.42 10.26
N THR A 142 -4.76 -2.56 10.46
CA THR A 142 -3.37 -2.78 10.05
C THR A 142 -3.23 -2.72 8.52
N TRP A 143 -4.10 -3.42 7.77
CA TRP A 143 -4.12 -3.39 6.31
C TRP A 143 -4.42 -1.98 5.77
N LEU A 144 -5.39 -1.28 6.37
CA LEU A 144 -5.69 0.11 6.00
C LEU A 144 -4.47 1.01 6.18
N GLY A 145 -3.70 0.79 7.26
CA GLY A 145 -2.48 1.53 7.53
C GLY A 145 -1.41 1.37 6.46
N HIS A 146 -1.28 0.16 5.90
CA HIS A 146 -0.40 -0.07 4.76
C HIS A 146 -0.82 0.77 3.55
N TYR A 147 -2.07 0.67 3.10
CA TYR A 147 -2.54 1.38 1.92
C TYR A 147 -2.55 2.91 2.11
N VAL A 148 -2.81 3.40 3.32
CA VAL A 148 -2.68 4.82 3.65
C VAL A 148 -1.22 5.25 3.57
N GLY A 149 -0.29 4.45 4.06
CA GLY A 149 1.15 4.66 3.89
C GLY A 149 1.53 4.76 2.42
N ASP A 150 1.07 3.80 1.60
CA ASP A 150 1.27 3.77 0.15
C ASP A 150 0.79 5.07 -0.53
N ALA A 151 -0.40 5.54 -0.17
CA ALA A 151 -0.93 6.77 -0.75
C ALA A 151 -0.09 8.01 -0.43
N HIS A 152 0.63 8.01 0.70
CA HIS A 152 1.55 9.09 1.07
C HIS A 152 2.97 8.90 0.54
N GLN A 153 3.28 7.76 -0.08
CA GLN A 153 4.57 7.54 -0.72
C GLN A 153 4.58 8.20 -2.11
N PRO A 154 5.46 9.19 -2.37
CA PRO A 154 5.44 9.96 -3.60
C PRO A 154 5.44 9.10 -4.87
N PHE A 155 6.29 8.09 -4.94
CA PHE A 155 6.42 7.25 -6.13
C PHE A 155 5.30 6.24 -6.33
N HIS A 156 4.32 6.14 -5.42
CA HIS A 156 3.10 5.37 -5.62
C HIS A 156 2.00 6.15 -6.36
N ALA A 157 2.25 7.40 -6.72
CA ALA A 157 1.27 8.28 -7.35
C ALA A 157 1.56 8.62 -8.82
N CYS A 158 2.73 8.29 -9.37
CA CYS A 158 3.14 8.74 -10.70
C CYS A 158 3.62 7.61 -11.62
N THR A 159 3.54 7.85 -12.94
CA THR A 159 4.02 6.90 -13.98
C THR A 159 5.55 6.75 -13.96
N ASN A 160 6.29 7.82 -13.70
CA ASN A 160 7.76 7.76 -13.58
C ASN A 160 8.23 7.32 -12.18
N HIS A 161 7.50 6.36 -11.60
CA HIS A 161 7.68 5.89 -10.21
C HIS A 161 9.10 5.42 -9.87
N ASP A 162 9.87 4.91 -10.82
CA ASP A 162 11.26 4.44 -10.60
C ASP A 162 12.30 5.37 -11.22
N GLY A 163 11.88 6.55 -11.71
CA GLY A 163 12.77 7.55 -12.29
C GLY A 163 13.40 7.16 -13.62
N ALA A 164 12.86 6.13 -14.31
CA ALA A 164 13.42 5.63 -15.56
C ALA A 164 13.38 6.69 -16.67
N ASP A 165 12.30 7.47 -16.75
CA ASP A 165 12.10 8.49 -17.78
C ASP A 165 13.01 9.72 -17.58
N THR A 166 13.55 9.89 -16.38
CA THR A 166 14.46 11.00 -16.02
C THR A 166 15.91 10.54 -15.78
N GLY A 167 16.22 9.27 -16.10
CA GLY A 167 17.58 8.72 -15.93
C GLY A 167 17.95 8.40 -14.48
N GLN A 168 16.97 8.35 -13.58
CA GLN A 168 17.14 8.14 -12.13
C GLN A 168 16.66 6.76 -11.69
N LYS A 169 16.69 5.77 -12.58
CA LYS A 169 16.22 4.41 -12.32
C LYS A 169 16.73 3.87 -10.97
N GLY A 170 15.84 3.29 -10.19
CA GLY A 170 16.08 2.77 -8.85
C GLY A 170 15.84 3.79 -7.74
N ILE A 171 15.34 5.01 -8.08
CA ILE A 171 15.03 6.04 -7.08
C ILE A 171 13.94 5.59 -6.10
N HIS A 172 12.98 4.80 -6.57
CA HIS A 172 11.87 4.32 -5.76
C HIS A 172 12.37 3.56 -4.53
N SER A 173 13.05 2.43 -4.72
CA SER A 173 13.58 1.64 -3.61
C SER A 173 14.65 2.38 -2.80
N LEU A 174 15.39 3.29 -3.43
CA LEU A 174 16.36 4.12 -2.74
C LEU A 174 15.68 5.09 -1.75
N PHE A 175 14.59 5.74 -2.15
CA PHE A 175 13.86 6.71 -1.33
C PHE A 175 13.06 6.04 -0.21
N GLU A 176 12.31 5.00 -0.53
CA GLU A 176 11.36 4.37 0.38
C GLU A 176 11.99 3.38 1.38
N SER A 177 13.11 2.76 1.00
CA SER A 177 13.75 1.74 1.85
C SER A 177 15.14 2.16 2.25
N ALA A 178 16.11 2.21 1.32
CA ALA A 178 17.50 2.38 1.68
C ALA A 178 17.80 3.72 2.39
N MET A 179 17.20 4.83 1.93
CA MET A 179 17.33 6.13 2.57
C MET A 179 16.65 6.15 3.94
N LEU A 180 15.45 5.59 4.04
CA LEU A 180 14.68 5.55 5.27
C LEU A 180 15.35 4.69 6.33
N ASP A 181 15.75 3.46 5.98
CA ASP A 181 16.44 2.54 6.90
C ASP A 181 17.76 3.11 7.40
N HIS A 182 18.46 3.86 6.54
CA HIS A 182 19.74 4.50 6.93
C HIS A 182 19.56 5.70 7.88
N ASN A 183 18.40 6.35 7.88
CA ASN A 183 18.12 7.56 8.64
C ASN A 183 16.85 7.41 9.50
N GLU A 184 16.56 6.19 9.97
CA GLU A 184 15.32 5.84 10.66
C GLU A 184 15.04 6.73 11.88
N ASP A 185 16.02 6.89 12.76
CA ASP A 185 15.88 7.66 14.00
C ASP A 185 15.61 9.14 13.74
N GLU A 186 16.31 9.74 12.77
CA GLU A 186 16.15 11.14 12.39
C GLU A 186 14.76 11.37 11.77
N ILE A 187 14.36 10.51 10.83
CA ILE A 187 13.07 10.61 10.17
C ILE A 187 11.93 10.40 11.18
N HIS A 188 12.02 9.37 12.03
CA HIS A 188 11.00 9.13 13.06
C HIS A 188 10.84 10.33 14.01
N LYS A 189 11.94 10.86 14.50
CA LYS A 189 11.92 12.01 15.41
C LYS A 189 11.30 13.24 14.76
N ALA A 190 11.67 13.54 13.54
CA ALA A 190 11.15 14.70 12.80
C ALA A 190 9.67 14.50 12.44
N ALA A 191 9.31 13.35 11.89
CA ALA A 191 7.92 13.03 11.54
C ALA A 191 6.99 13.07 12.78
N LEU A 192 7.43 12.50 13.92
CA LEU A 192 6.65 12.55 15.16
C LEU A 192 6.48 13.98 15.69
N ALA A 193 7.49 14.83 15.57
CA ALA A 193 7.40 16.23 15.96
C ALA A 193 6.36 16.96 15.09
N MET A 194 6.43 16.80 13.75
CA MET A 194 5.47 17.37 12.81
C MET A 194 4.04 16.88 13.07
N ALA A 195 3.87 15.56 13.26
CA ALA A 195 2.56 14.95 13.48
C ALA A 195 1.85 15.46 14.75
N LYS A 196 2.59 15.82 15.81
CA LYS A 196 2.03 16.38 17.04
C LYS A 196 1.42 17.77 16.85
N ASP A 197 1.86 18.52 15.86
CA ASP A 197 1.33 19.82 15.51
C ASP A 197 0.12 19.72 14.54
N MET A 198 -0.18 18.51 14.05
CA MET A 198 -1.33 18.22 13.19
C MET A 198 -2.54 17.75 14.02
N THR A 199 -3.73 17.86 13.43
CA THR A 199 -4.97 17.49 14.12
C THR A 199 -5.51 16.15 13.60
N VAL A 200 -5.66 15.17 14.50
CA VAL A 200 -6.44 13.97 14.21
C VAL A 200 -7.93 14.31 14.39
N ALA A 201 -8.69 14.20 13.32
CA ALA A 201 -10.10 14.57 13.28
C ALA A 201 -10.92 13.60 12.42
N GLU A 202 -12.25 13.64 12.59
CA GLU A 202 -13.17 12.92 11.73
C GLU A 202 -13.04 13.37 10.26
N VAL A 203 -12.81 12.42 9.36
CA VAL A 203 -12.82 12.65 7.91
C VAL A 203 -14.29 12.75 7.46
N ARG A 204 -14.73 13.96 7.11
CA ARG A 204 -16.13 14.25 6.75
C ARG A 204 -16.41 14.19 5.26
N THR A 205 -15.36 14.17 4.44
CA THR A 205 -15.46 13.96 3.00
C THR A 205 -15.56 12.48 2.68
N ASP A 206 -15.95 12.15 1.46
CA ASP A 206 -15.85 10.76 0.97
C ASP A 206 -14.40 10.27 1.02
N VAL A 207 -14.19 9.06 1.52
CA VAL A 207 -12.85 8.49 1.74
C VAL A 207 -12.09 8.31 0.42
N THR A 208 -12.80 8.02 -0.69
CA THR A 208 -12.17 7.96 -2.02
C THR A 208 -11.67 9.33 -2.45
N ALA A 209 -12.49 10.38 -2.27
CA ALA A 209 -12.09 11.75 -2.57
C ALA A 209 -10.88 12.17 -1.74
N TYR A 210 -10.87 11.86 -0.44
CA TYR A 210 -9.74 12.09 0.45
C TYR A 210 -8.46 11.40 -0.04
N ALA A 211 -8.55 10.12 -0.42
CA ALA A 211 -7.40 9.38 -0.94
C ALA A 211 -6.85 9.99 -2.25
N PHE A 212 -7.71 10.52 -3.11
CA PHE A 212 -7.30 11.25 -4.31
C PHE A 212 -6.60 12.57 -4.00
N GLU A 213 -7.00 13.29 -2.96
CA GLU A 213 -6.29 14.51 -2.51
C GLU A 213 -4.87 14.16 -2.05
N VAL A 214 -4.73 13.11 -1.25
CA VAL A 214 -3.43 12.59 -0.79
C VAL A 214 -2.54 12.19 -1.96
N LEU A 215 -3.06 11.45 -2.94
CA LEU A 215 -2.31 11.02 -4.11
C LEU A 215 -1.93 12.19 -5.02
N THR A 216 -2.77 13.23 -5.11
CA THR A 216 -2.43 14.44 -5.88
C THR A 216 -1.22 15.16 -5.30
N GLU A 217 -1.11 15.23 -3.97
CA GLU A 217 0.08 15.81 -3.32
C GLU A 217 1.29 14.88 -3.46
N SER A 218 1.09 13.55 -3.36
CA SER A 218 2.16 12.56 -3.56
C SER A 218 2.77 12.65 -4.97
N ASP A 219 1.95 12.79 -6.01
CA ASP A 219 2.43 13.00 -7.39
C ASP A 219 3.30 14.24 -7.51
N LYS A 220 2.84 15.36 -6.96
CA LYS A 220 3.61 16.61 -6.95
C LYS A 220 4.97 16.44 -6.24
N GLU A 221 4.96 15.75 -5.09
CA GLU A 221 6.19 15.51 -4.33
C GLU A 221 7.12 14.50 -5.00
N ALA A 222 6.60 13.54 -5.78
CA ALA A 222 7.42 12.66 -6.62
C ALA A 222 8.26 13.49 -7.62
N HIS A 223 7.63 14.44 -8.28
CA HIS A 223 8.33 15.37 -9.18
C HIS A 223 9.37 16.21 -8.44
N GLU A 224 9.08 16.63 -7.21
CA GLU A 224 10.04 17.38 -6.38
C GLU A 224 11.23 16.52 -5.97
N VAL A 225 11.02 15.28 -5.55
CA VAL A 225 12.10 14.32 -5.24
C VAL A 225 12.97 14.10 -6.46
N LEU A 226 12.39 13.84 -7.64
CA LEU A 226 13.12 13.67 -8.89
C LEU A 226 13.94 14.93 -9.25
N ALA A 227 13.39 16.12 -9.05
CA ALA A 227 14.10 17.36 -9.32
C ALA A 227 15.29 17.62 -8.37
N LYS A 228 15.19 17.16 -7.12
CA LYS A 228 16.24 17.33 -6.10
C LYS A 228 17.30 16.22 -6.13
N ASP A 229 16.94 15.00 -6.58
CA ASP A 229 17.89 13.90 -6.72
C ASP A 229 18.89 14.19 -7.84
N LYS A 230 20.16 14.26 -7.49
CA LYS A 230 21.26 14.53 -8.45
C LYS A 230 21.78 13.27 -9.15
N GLY A 231 21.06 12.16 -9.05
CA GLY A 231 21.44 10.91 -9.71
C GLY A 231 22.67 10.23 -9.12
N ASN A 232 23.11 10.60 -7.91
CA ASN A 232 24.22 9.91 -7.25
C ASN A 232 23.83 8.46 -6.93
N ARG A 233 24.54 7.51 -7.53
CA ARG A 233 24.31 6.06 -7.36
C ARG A 233 25.54 5.35 -6.77
N THR A 234 26.48 6.11 -6.20
CA THR A 234 27.67 5.59 -5.55
C THR A 234 27.47 5.37 -4.06
N SER A 235 28.53 4.97 -3.35
CA SER A 235 28.52 4.86 -1.90
C SER A 235 28.08 6.16 -1.21
N GLY A 236 27.23 6.06 -0.20
CA GLY A 236 26.68 7.22 0.52
C GLY A 236 25.50 7.91 -0.16
N ARG A 237 24.91 7.29 -1.17
CA ARG A 237 23.72 7.78 -1.90
C ARG A 237 22.51 7.96 -1.00
N GLU A 238 22.33 7.10 0.02
CA GLU A 238 21.25 7.14 1.00
C GLU A 238 21.30 8.46 1.78
N LYS A 239 22.48 8.80 2.29
CA LYS A 239 22.71 10.04 3.02
C LYS A 239 22.56 11.27 2.11
N ALA A 240 23.08 11.22 0.88
CA ALA A 240 22.97 12.31 -0.05
C ALA A 240 21.50 12.57 -0.45
N LEU A 241 20.71 11.51 -0.66
CA LEU A 241 19.28 11.63 -0.96
C LEU A 241 18.53 12.19 0.25
N TYR A 242 18.82 11.73 1.46
CA TYR A 242 18.21 12.25 2.68
C TYR A 242 18.50 13.75 2.86
N GLN A 243 19.72 14.20 2.65
CA GLN A 243 20.06 15.63 2.70
C GLN A 243 19.25 16.47 1.70
N ALA A 244 18.91 15.91 0.54
CA ALA A 244 18.17 16.62 -0.50
C ALA A 244 16.64 16.54 -0.32
N THR A 245 16.14 15.43 0.19
CA THR A 245 14.70 15.09 0.13
C THR A 245 14.11 14.57 1.45
N GLY A 246 14.92 14.44 2.51
CA GLY A 246 14.49 13.89 3.80
C GLY A 246 13.27 14.60 4.39
N ALA A 247 13.22 15.93 4.27
CA ALA A 247 12.07 16.72 4.74
C ALA A 247 10.75 16.33 4.05
N ILE A 248 10.80 15.84 2.79
CA ILE A 248 9.61 15.32 2.11
C ILE A 248 9.20 13.99 2.75
N ALA A 249 10.13 13.07 2.98
CA ALA A 249 9.83 11.80 3.63
C ALA A 249 9.27 11.99 5.05
N GLU A 250 9.89 12.84 5.85
CA GLU A 250 9.47 13.19 7.21
C GLU A 250 8.03 13.72 7.24
N LYS A 251 7.72 14.68 6.35
CA LYS A 251 6.38 15.25 6.19
C LYS A 251 5.36 14.18 5.79
N ARG A 252 5.68 13.37 4.76
CA ARG A 252 4.73 12.36 4.25
C ARG A 252 4.44 11.27 5.25
N ILE A 253 5.43 10.84 6.05
CA ILE A 253 5.24 9.88 7.14
C ILE A 253 4.37 10.48 8.25
N ALA A 254 4.60 11.75 8.62
CA ALA A 254 3.78 12.45 9.60
C ALA A 254 2.32 12.55 9.16
N GLU A 255 2.08 12.99 7.92
CA GLU A 255 0.76 13.09 7.32
C GLU A 255 0.07 11.73 7.21
N ALA A 256 0.81 10.67 6.85
CA ALA A 256 0.28 9.31 6.78
C ALA A 256 -0.22 8.81 8.14
N ALA A 257 0.55 9.03 9.20
CA ALA A 257 0.17 8.63 10.55
C ALA A 257 -1.08 9.38 11.06
N VAL A 258 -1.18 10.68 10.80
CA VAL A 258 -2.35 11.51 11.14
C VAL A 258 -3.58 11.10 10.33
N SER A 259 -3.41 10.86 9.03
CA SER A 259 -4.46 10.36 8.13
C SER A 259 -5.00 9.02 8.59
N LEU A 260 -4.12 8.08 8.94
CA LEU A 260 -4.50 6.77 9.43
C LEU A 260 -5.28 6.85 10.74
N ALA A 261 -4.77 7.60 11.73
CA ALA A 261 -5.46 7.82 12.98
C ALA A 261 -6.84 8.46 12.79
N SER A 262 -6.95 9.41 11.84
CA SER A 262 -8.21 10.08 11.50
C SER A 262 -9.22 9.12 10.85
N LEU A 263 -8.75 8.23 9.97
CA LEU A 263 -9.60 7.21 9.35
C LEU A 263 -10.05 6.15 10.37
N TRP A 264 -9.20 5.71 11.29
CA TRP A 264 -9.60 4.81 12.37
C TRP A 264 -10.65 5.44 13.28
N LEU A 265 -10.44 6.70 13.67
CA LEU A 265 -11.41 7.48 14.45
C LEU A 265 -12.74 7.59 13.72
N THR A 266 -12.71 7.90 12.43
CA THR A 266 -13.90 8.04 11.58
C THR A 266 -14.67 6.72 11.48
N ALA A 267 -13.98 5.61 11.23
CA ALA A 267 -14.61 4.29 11.16
C ALA A 267 -15.30 3.90 12.47
N TRP A 268 -14.66 4.16 13.61
CA TRP A 268 -15.23 3.91 14.93
C TRP A 268 -16.47 4.78 15.20
N ILE A 269 -16.42 6.08 14.82
CA ILE A 269 -17.56 6.99 14.92
C ILE A 269 -18.73 6.51 14.06
N GLN A 270 -18.48 6.18 12.78
CA GLN A 270 -19.50 5.70 11.85
C GLN A 270 -20.13 4.37 12.26
N ALA A 271 -19.38 3.56 13.01
CA ALA A 271 -19.90 2.33 13.60
C ALA A 271 -20.72 2.55 14.89
N GLY A 272 -20.88 3.79 15.34
CA GLY A 272 -21.63 4.11 16.56
C GLY A 272 -20.81 4.03 17.85
N LYS A 273 -19.47 4.10 17.74
CA LYS A 273 -18.53 4.07 18.88
C LYS A 273 -18.73 2.84 19.78
N PRO A 274 -18.67 1.61 19.21
CA PRO A 274 -18.84 0.41 20.02
C PRO A 274 -17.81 0.33 21.16
N GLU A 275 -18.17 -0.37 22.23
CA GLU A 275 -17.22 -0.75 23.26
C GLU A 275 -16.15 -1.67 22.69
N LEU A 276 -14.91 -1.49 23.16
CA LEU A 276 -13.74 -2.24 22.71
C LEU A 276 -13.16 -3.03 23.90
N PRO A 277 -12.69 -4.28 23.67
CA PRO A 277 -12.07 -5.05 24.73
C PRO A 277 -10.71 -4.45 25.11
N ALA A 278 -10.27 -4.71 26.33
CA ALA A 278 -8.96 -4.24 26.79
C ALA A 278 -7.77 -4.93 26.08
N THR A 279 -7.96 -6.19 25.69
CA THR A 279 -6.93 -7.02 25.02
C THR A 279 -7.54 -7.85 23.92
N VAL A 280 -6.75 -8.17 22.90
CA VAL A 280 -7.13 -9.05 21.79
C VAL A 280 -6.04 -10.09 21.62
N GLU A 281 -6.41 -11.36 21.54
CA GLU A 281 -5.50 -12.42 21.15
C GLU A 281 -5.48 -12.53 19.63
N MET A 282 -4.41 -12.01 19.04
CA MET A 282 -4.26 -11.97 17.59
C MET A 282 -3.68 -13.30 17.07
N PRO A 283 -4.11 -13.78 15.90
CA PRO A 283 -3.54 -14.96 15.29
C PRO A 283 -2.06 -14.73 14.91
N THR A 284 -1.28 -15.81 14.92
CA THR A 284 0.09 -15.83 14.41
C THR A 284 0.10 -15.89 12.88
N GLY A 285 1.14 -15.35 12.25
CA GLY A 285 1.29 -15.31 10.78
C GLY A 285 0.78 -14.01 10.17
N ILE A 286 0.52 -14.02 8.86
CA ILE A 286 0.01 -12.84 8.13
C ILE A 286 -1.32 -12.40 8.74
N ALA A 287 -1.49 -11.10 8.94
CA ALA A 287 -2.74 -10.54 9.44
C ALA A 287 -3.91 -10.93 8.52
N PRO A 288 -5.07 -11.35 9.08
CA PRO A 288 -6.22 -11.73 8.27
C PRO A 288 -6.59 -10.65 7.24
N GLU A 289 -6.75 -11.06 5.98
CA GLU A 289 -7.13 -10.15 4.91
C GLU A 289 -8.53 -9.57 5.16
N PRO A 290 -8.73 -8.25 4.99
CA PRO A 290 -10.05 -7.65 5.04
C PRO A 290 -11.00 -8.27 4.01
N VAL A 291 -12.29 -8.28 4.31
CA VAL A 291 -13.31 -8.66 3.34
C VAL A 291 -13.24 -7.67 2.17
N ARG A 292 -12.96 -8.16 0.97
CA ARG A 292 -12.99 -7.35 -0.25
C ARG A 292 -14.45 -7.12 -0.63
N GLY A 293 -14.80 -5.87 -0.87
CA GLY A 293 -16.11 -5.51 -1.40
C GLY A 293 -16.35 -6.13 -2.77
N ASP A 294 -17.61 -6.26 -3.15
CA ASP A 294 -18.01 -6.95 -4.38
C ASP A 294 -17.39 -6.36 -5.66
N ALA A 295 -17.04 -7.27 -6.55
CA ALA A 295 -16.97 -7.24 -8.03
C ALA A 295 -16.57 -5.95 -8.78
N GLU A 296 -16.85 -4.74 -8.28
CA GLU A 296 -16.52 -3.50 -9.01
C GLU A 296 -15.02 -3.30 -9.17
N LEU A 297 -14.24 -3.60 -8.13
CA LEU A 297 -12.77 -3.50 -8.18
C LEU A 297 -12.10 -4.80 -8.65
N SER A 298 -12.77 -5.94 -8.54
CA SER A 298 -12.21 -7.24 -8.91
C SER A 298 -12.10 -7.44 -10.43
N GLY A 299 -12.61 -6.49 -11.24
CA GLY A 299 -12.55 -6.57 -12.69
C GLY A 299 -13.15 -7.90 -13.17
N GLY A 300 -14.35 -8.22 -12.70
CA GLY A 300 -14.96 -9.54 -12.81
C GLY A 300 -14.61 -10.27 -14.09
N ALA A 301 -13.67 -11.20 -14.01
CA ALA A 301 -13.68 -12.30 -14.96
C ALA A 301 -15.07 -12.95 -14.78
N PRO A 302 -15.88 -13.10 -15.85
CA PRO A 302 -17.15 -13.75 -15.73
C PRO A 302 -16.90 -15.09 -15.06
N LYS A 303 -17.62 -15.38 -13.93
CA LYS A 303 -17.64 -16.73 -13.36
C LYS A 303 -17.90 -17.66 -14.53
N LYS A 304 -16.96 -18.55 -14.85
CA LYS A 304 -17.24 -19.64 -15.78
C LYS A 304 -18.52 -20.30 -15.28
N PRO A 305 -19.52 -20.52 -16.16
CA PRO A 305 -20.69 -21.28 -15.77
C PRO A 305 -20.20 -22.59 -15.16
N ASP A 306 -20.75 -22.97 -14.02
CA ASP A 306 -20.44 -24.26 -13.38
C ASP A 306 -20.49 -25.35 -14.45
N GLU A 307 -19.34 -25.87 -14.83
CA GLU A 307 -19.27 -27.10 -15.63
C GLU A 307 -19.92 -28.19 -14.78
N LYS A 308 -21.18 -28.47 -15.11
CA LYS A 308 -21.85 -29.67 -14.57
C LYS A 308 -20.92 -30.83 -14.84
N LYS A 309 -20.37 -31.43 -13.78
CA LYS A 309 -19.68 -32.71 -13.88
C LYS A 309 -20.56 -33.66 -14.68
N PRO A 310 -20.00 -34.38 -15.68
CA PRO A 310 -20.75 -35.41 -16.36
C PRO A 310 -21.20 -36.42 -15.33
N GLU A 311 -22.51 -36.75 -15.31
CA GLU A 311 -23.04 -37.87 -14.54
C GLU A 311 -22.32 -39.14 -14.98
N GLU A 312 -21.59 -39.79 -14.06
CA GLU A 312 -21.07 -41.13 -14.23
C GLU A 312 -22.25 -42.09 -14.42
N LYS A 313 -22.46 -42.54 -15.66
CA LYS A 313 -23.35 -43.67 -15.94
C LYS A 313 -22.82 -44.89 -15.21
N LYS A 314 -23.59 -45.40 -14.23
CA LYS A 314 -23.37 -46.71 -13.63
C LYS A 314 -23.44 -47.78 -14.74
N PRO A 315 -22.55 -48.78 -14.73
CA PRO A 315 -22.65 -49.87 -15.66
C PRO A 315 -23.90 -50.70 -15.34
N GLU A 316 -24.69 -50.96 -16.37
CA GLU A 316 -25.80 -51.88 -16.36
C GLU A 316 -25.29 -53.28 -16.07
N SER A 317 -25.81 -53.93 -15.03
CA SER A 317 -25.50 -55.33 -14.72
C SER A 317 -26.26 -56.24 -15.69
N ASP A 318 -25.53 -56.90 -16.55
CA ASP A 318 -26.05 -58.06 -17.31
C ASP A 318 -26.52 -59.12 -16.30
N ARG A 319 -27.79 -59.41 -16.36
CA ARG A 319 -28.36 -60.64 -15.83
C ARG A 319 -28.64 -61.51 -17.03
N ASP A 320 -27.83 -62.54 -17.18
CA ASP A 320 -28.13 -63.67 -18.01
C ASP A 320 -28.87 -64.68 -17.17
N ASP A 321 -29.97 -65.20 -17.77
CA ASP A 321 -30.69 -66.43 -17.38
C ASP A 321 -29.86 -67.69 -17.71
#